data_e4bb388bdc0b9827353c4e7c741e7c80
#
_entry.id   e4bb388bdc0b9827353c4e7c741e7c80
#
_cell.length_a   1.000
_cell.length_b   1.000
_cell.length_c   1.000
_cell.angle_alpha   90.00
_cell.angle_beta   90.00
_cell.angle_gamma   90.00
#
_symmetry.space_group_name_H-M   'P 1'
#
loop_
_entity.id
_entity.type
_entity.pdbx_description
1 polymer ?
#
loop_
_entity_poly.entity_id
_entity_poly.type
_entity_poly.pdbx_seq_one_letter_code
_entity_poly.pdbx_strand_id
1 'polypeptide(L)'
;MTSLSNPERKSANFANAFEMNRMDKLQQDDPTAASRKRDHIELAFQSQVASQEMDRRFSYEPLLAAHPQPGSLPPHPFLGKSLHTPLWVSSMTGGTEWARIINHNLAQACREFGMGMGLGSCRSLLYDDDHLDDFNVRSVIGDDLPLYANLGIAQVEQLLQKNALHKIDELIGKLSADGLIIHVNPLQEWLQPEGDRFTRAPLHTITDFLEKRDMRVIVKEVGQGMGYESLKALLQLPIEAVDFAASGGTNFAMLELLRSRPLSQEAYSQLAYVGHTAEEMVQLVNQLVESLGEQRRCNQIIISGGIRHFLDGYYLIHKLVLPSVYGQASGFLKHARGDYADLQAYVETQVRGLEVANAFLRIK
;
A
#
# COMPACT_ATOMS: atom_id res chain seq x y z
N MET A 1 48.14 -58.96 -49.36
CA MET A 1 47.25 -59.02 -48.14
C MET A 1 46.79 -57.62 -47.87
N THR A 2 45.67 -57.28 -48.40
CA THR A 2 45.01 -55.98 -48.26
C THR A 2 43.99 -56.01 -47.09
N SER A 3 44.26 -55.19 -46.05
CA SER A 3 43.41 -55.05 -44.90
C SER A 3 42.18 -54.23 -45.24
N LEU A 4 40.98 -54.84 -45.25
CA LEU A 4 39.68 -54.20 -45.36
C LEU A 4 39.41 -53.42 -44.05
N SER A 5 39.32 -52.11 -44.13
CA SER A 5 38.89 -51.21 -43.06
C SER A 5 37.39 -51.30 -42.90
N ASN A 6 36.92 -51.68 -41.71
CA ASN A 6 35.52 -51.86 -41.35
C ASN A 6 34.77 -50.51 -41.33
N PRO A 7 33.71 -50.28 -42.15
CA PRO A 7 33.00 -49.02 -42.20
C PRO A 7 32.15 -48.70 -40.96
N GLU A 8 31.80 -49.69 -40.14
CA GLU A 8 30.98 -49.50 -38.91
C GLU A 8 31.68 -48.76 -37.79
N ARG A 9 33.04 -48.83 -37.72
CA ARG A 9 33.79 -48.04 -36.70
C ARG A 9 33.89 -46.56 -37.02
N LYS A 10 33.69 -46.11 -38.28
CA LYS A 10 33.70 -44.69 -38.62
C LYS A 10 32.37 -44.02 -38.33
N SER A 11 31.22 -44.72 -38.43
CA SER A 11 29.90 -44.15 -38.18
C SER A 11 29.65 -43.93 -36.66
N ALA A 12 30.14 -44.86 -35.79
CA ALA A 12 30.02 -44.73 -34.36
C ALA A 12 30.84 -43.55 -33.77
N ASN A 13 32.04 -43.30 -34.35
CA ASN A 13 32.88 -42.17 -33.92
C ASN A 13 32.32 -40.80 -34.37
N PHE A 14 31.64 -40.72 -35.52
CA PHE A 14 30.97 -39.49 -35.97
C PHE A 14 29.71 -39.15 -35.17
N ALA A 15 28.91 -40.16 -34.78
CA ALA A 15 27.73 -39.96 -33.94
C ALA A 15 28.11 -39.47 -32.53
N ASN A 16 29.12 -40.11 -31.91
CA ASN A 16 29.63 -39.67 -30.61
C ASN A 16 30.31 -38.30 -30.65
N ALA A 17 31.01 -37.92 -31.70
CA ALA A 17 31.61 -36.59 -31.85
C ALA A 17 30.55 -35.50 -32.07
N PHE A 18 29.43 -35.84 -32.74
CA PHE A 18 28.33 -34.92 -32.96
C PHE A 18 27.49 -34.72 -31.69
N GLU A 19 27.27 -35.79 -30.91
CA GLU A 19 26.62 -35.70 -29.59
C GLU A 19 27.46 -34.97 -28.56
N MET A 20 28.78 -35.23 -28.48
CA MET A 20 29.69 -34.47 -27.61
C MET A 20 29.70 -32.98 -27.98
N ASN A 21 29.81 -32.63 -29.26
CA ASN A 21 29.82 -31.22 -29.70
C ASN A 21 28.46 -30.52 -29.46
N ARG A 22 27.35 -31.26 -29.46
CA ARG A 22 26.00 -30.76 -29.11
C ARG A 22 25.86 -30.59 -27.59
N MET A 23 26.42 -31.50 -26.79
CA MET A 23 26.44 -31.38 -25.33
C MET A 23 27.33 -30.25 -24.85
N ASP A 24 28.51 -30.04 -25.44
CA ASP A 24 29.41 -28.92 -25.15
C ASP A 24 28.79 -27.56 -25.53
N LYS A 25 28.09 -27.47 -26.67
CA LYS A 25 27.34 -26.25 -27.05
C LYS A 25 26.18 -25.95 -26.09
N LEU A 26 25.41 -26.96 -25.68
CA LEU A 26 24.32 -26.80 -24.71
C LEU A 26 24.84 -26.40 -23.33
N GLN A 27 26.07 -26.85 -22.96
CA GLN A 27 26.71 -26.49 -21.72
C GLN A 27 27.31 -25.07 -21.73
N GLN A 28 27.71 -24.55 -22.91
CA GLN A 28 28.11 -23.16 -23.10
C GLN A 28 26.92 -22.17 -23.08
N ASP A 29 25.77 -22.58 -23.60
CA ASP A 29 24.55 -21.73 -23.64
C ASP A 29 23.79 -21.69 -22.31
N ASP A 30 23.88 -22.72 -21.43
CA ASP A 30 23.23 -22.78 -20.13
C ASP A 30 24.07 -23.59 -19.12
N PRO A 31 25.07 -22.97 -18.49
CA PRO A 31 25.96 -23.65 -17.54
C PRO A 31 25.24 -24.21 -16.30
N THR A 32 24.02 -23.74 -16.01
CA THR A 32 23.20 -24.20 -14.87
C THR A 32 22.16 -25.25 -15.24
N ALA A 33 22.05 -25.66 -16.50
CA ALA A 33 20.99 -26.55 -16.97
C ALA A 33 20.95 -27.91 -16.23
N ALA A 34 22.12 -28.49 -15.92
CA ALA A 34 22.17 -29.78 -15.22
C ALA A 34 21.77 -29.67 -13.74
N SER A 35 22.23 -28.62 -13.03
CA SER A 35 21.83 -28.37 -11.65
C SER A 35 20.34 -28.04 -11.55
N ARG A 36 19.83 -27.19 -12.41
CA ARG A 36 18.40 -26.83 -12.47
C ARG A 36 17.52 -28.05 -12.74
N LYS A 37 17.92 -28.97 -13.63
CA LYS A 37 17.16 -30.22 -13.86
C LYS A 37 17.16 -31.13 -12.64
N ARG A 38 18.27 -31.20 -11.90
CA ARG A 38 18.32 -31.92 -10.64
C ARG A 38 17.38 -31.33 -9.61
N ASP A 39 17.42 -30.00 -9.42
CA ASP A 39 16.52 -29.28 -8.51
C ASP A 39 15.03 -29.52 -8.88
N HIS A 40 14.69 -29.53 -10.18
CA HIS A 40 13.34 -29.83 -10.64
C HIS A 40 12.88 -31.26 -10.22
N ILE A 41 13.79 -32.24 -10.23
CA ILE A 41 13.46 -33.61 -9.81
C ILE A 41 13.32 -33.67 -8.28
N GLU A 42 14.25 -33.07 -7.55
CA GLU A 42 14.27 -33.09 -6.07
C GLU A 42 13.10 -32.32 -5.47
N LEU A 43 12.71 -31.18 -6.06
CA LEU A 43 11.66 -30.31 -5.56
C LEU A 43 10.27 -30.64 -6.12
N ALA A 44 10.13 -31.54 -7.11
CA ALA A 44 8.86 -31.83 -7.78
C ALA A 44 7.73 -32.21 -6.81
N PHE A 45 8.07 -32.96 -5.75
CA PHE A 45 7.08 -33.40 -4.75
C PHE A 45 6.76 -32.32 -3.71
N GLN A 46 7.64 -31.32 -3.53
CA GLN A 46 7.45 -30.20 -2.61
C GLN A 46 6.74 -29.02 -3.29
N SER A 47 6.73 -28.97 -4.62
CA SER A 47 6.16 -27.87 -5.42
C SER A 47 4.69 -28.11 -5.81
N GLN A 48 4.03 -29.11 -5.23
CA GLN A 48 2.62 -29.39 -5.50
C GLN A 48 1.73 -28.36 -4.80
N VAL A 49 0.82 -27.75 -5.57
CA VAL A 49 -0.20 -26.82 -5.07
C VAL A 49 -1.56 -27.49 -5.20
N ALA A 50 -2.28 -27.61 -4.09
CA ALA A 50 -3.61 -28.19 -4.10
C ALA A 50 -4.62 -27.25 -4.76
N SER A 51 -5.61 -27.81 -5.46
CA SER A 51 -6.62 -27.00 -6.17
C SER A 51 -7.46 -26.09 -5.25
N GLN A 52 -7.54 -26.43 -3.95
CA GLN A 52 -8.21 -25.63 -2.92
C GLN A 52 -7.41 -24.39 -2.53
N GLU A 53 -6.09 -24.39 -2.73
CA GLU A 53 -5.17 -23.29 -2.38
C GLU A 53 -5.02 -22.27 -3.52
N MET A 54 -5.59 -22.57 -4.69
CA MET A 54 -5.52 -21.67 -5.84
C MET A 54 -6.24 -20.36 -5.57
N ASP A 55 -5.58 -19.24 -5.89
CA ASP A 55 -6.20 -17.91 -5.88
C ASP A 55 -7.20 -17.77 -7.02
N ARG A 56 -8.49 -17.83 -6.69
CA ARG A 56 -9.58 -17.81 -7.67
C ARG A 56 -9.97 -16.42 -8.15
N ARG A 57 -9.32 -15.38 -7.62
CA ARG A 57 -9.56 -13.98 -8.02
C ARG A 57 -9.06 -13.69 -9.44
N PHE A 58 -8.17 -14.53 -9.96
CA PHE A 58 -7.48 -14.27 -11.22
C PHE A 58 -7.66 -15.37 -12.26
N SER A 59 -7.71 -14.97 -13.54
CA SER A 59 -7.39 -15.81 -14.68
C SER A 59 -5.91 -15.62 -15.02
N TYR A 60 -5.19 -16.72 -15.28
CA TYR A 60 -3.80 -16.70 -15.73
C TYR A 60 -3.74 -16.81 -17.23
N GLU A 61 -3.12 -15.83 -17.90
CA GLU A 61 -3.09 -15.71 -19.36
C GLU A 61 -1.64 -15.73 -19.89
N PRO A 62 -1.00 -16.92 -19.91
CA PRO A 62 0.44 -17.03 -20.23
C PRO A 62 0.79 -16.77 -21.70
N LEU A 63 -0.20 -16.70 -22.59
CA LEU A 63 0.02 -16.58 -24.04
C LEU A 63 -0.13 -15.15 -24.56
N LEU A 64 -0.61 -14.20 -23.71
CA LEU A 64 -1.04 -12.87 -24.20
C LEU A 64 0.00 -11.78 -24.00
N ALA A 65 1.10 -12.03 -23.30
CA ALA A 65 2.15 -11.06 -23.05
C ALA A 65 3.53 -11.70 -22.97
N ALA A 66 4.57 -10.93 -23.25
CA ALA A 66 5.95 -11.26 -22.92
C ALA A 66 6.24 -10.94 -21.45
N HIS A 67 7.41 -11.39 -20.94
CA HIS A 67 7.87 -10.99 -19.60
C HIS A 67 8.01 -9.47 -19.51
N PRO A 68 7.49 -8.85 -18.43
CA PRO A 68 7.56 -7.41 -18.26
C PRO A 68 9.00 -6.96 -18.00
N GLN A 69 9.36 -5.82 -18.56
CA GLN A 69 10.62 -5.15 -18.26
C GLN A 69 10.49 -4.32 -16.97
N PRO A 70 11.59 -4.06 -16.24
CA PRO A 70 11.56 -3.10 -15.13
C PRO A 70 11.01 -1.74 -15.56
N GLY A 71 10.10 -1.18 -14.76
CA GLY A 71 9.46 0.11 -15.06
C GLY A 71 8.36 0.04 -16.11
N SER A 72 7.81 -1.15 -16.41
CA SER A 72 6.76 -1.34 -17.41
C SER A 72 5.34 -1.05 -16.93
N LEU A 73 5.15 -0.68 -15.65
CA LEU A 73 3.85 -0.24 -15.17
C LEU A 73 3.43 1.07 -15.86
N PRO A 74 2.16 1.19 -16.29
CA PRO A 74 1.68 2.43 -16.87
C PRO A 74 1.66 3.56 -15.81
N PRO A 75 1.87 4.82 -16.21
CA PRO A 75 1.69 5.96 -15.32
C PRO A 75 0.31 5.93 -14.67
N HIS A 76 0.26 6.21 -13.37
CA HIS A 76 -0.96 6.14 -12.56
C HIS A 76 -1.34 7.54 -12.03
N PRO A 77 -2.27 8.26 -12.68
CA PRO A 77 -2.73 9.57 -12.23
C PRO A 77 -3.47 9.45 -10.88
N PHE A 78 -2.99 10.16 -9.86
CA PHE A 78 -3.61 10.14 -8.54
C PHE A 78 -3.31 11.44 -7.78
N LEU A 79 -4.30 12.04 -7.12
CA LEU A 79 -4.19 13.30 -6.36
C LEU A 79 -3.53 14.43 -7.18
N GLY A 80 -3.85 14.54 -8.48
CA GLY A 80 -3.32 15.57 -9.37
C GLY A 80 -1.87 15.41 -9.78
N LYS A 81 -1.23 14.27 -9.43
CA LYS A 81 0.14 13.92 -9.81
C LYS A 81 0.16 12.58 -10.55
N SER A 82 1.30 12.23 -11.15
CA SER A 82 1.48 10.96 -11.87
C SER A 82 2.41 10.05 -11.08
N LEU A 83 1.87 8.98 -10.51
CA LEU A 83 2.65 7.95 -9.84
C LEU A 83 3.24 6.97 -10.87
N HIS A 84 4.37 6.34 -10.54
CA HIS A 84 4.92 5.24 -11.32
C HIS A 84 4.39 3.89 -10.84
N THR A 85 3.96 3.82 -9.58
CA THR A 85 3.43 2.62 -8.96
C THR A 85 2.17 2.97 -8.17
N PRO A 86 1.07 2.20 -8.28
CA PRO A 86 -0.18 2.49 -7.58
C PRO A 86 -0.10 2.10 -6.09
N LEU A 87 1.01 2.44 -5.44
CA LEU A 87 1.25 2.23 -4.02
C LEU A 87 1.17 3.55 -3.24
N TRP A 88 0.68 3.43 -2.01
CA TRP A 88 0.58 4.52 -1.05
C TRP A 88 1.21 4.10 0.28
N VAL A 89 2.12 4.92 0.78
CA VAL A 89 2.60 4.78 2.16
C VAL A 89 1.55 5.38 3.09
N SER A 90 0.78 4.51 3.75
CA SER A 90 -0.24 4.95 4.71
C SER A 90 0.42 5.47 5.98
N SER A 91 -0.18 6.53 6.55
CA SER A 91 0.25 7.24 7.74
C SER A 91 0.65 6.31 8.89
N MET A 92 1.85 6.51 9.48
CA MET A 92 2.37 5.58 10.47
C MET A 92 2.84 6.24 11.74
N THR A 93 3.94 6.99 11.74
CA THR A 93 4.61 7.43 12.97
C THR A 93 5.11 8.86 12.87
N GLY A 94 5.35 9.48 14.02
CA GLY A 94 5.90 10.81 14.16
C GLY A 94 6.27 11.13 15.61
N GLY A 95 7.09 12.15 15.82
CA GLY A 95 7.41 12.68 17.17
C GLY A 95 8.35 11.80 18.00
N THR A 96 9.20 10.98 17.37
CA THR A 96 10.27 10.23 18.05
C THR A 96 11.49 10.12 17.14
N GLU A 97 12.70 10.00 17.71
CA GLU A 97 13.94 9.83 16.93
C GLU A 97 13.86 8.67 15.91
N TRP A 98 13.19 7.59 16.27
CA TRP A 98 12.92 6.47 15.37
C TRP A 98 12.03 6.87 14.19
N ALA A 99 11.08 7.78 14.42
CA ALA A 99 10.18 8.25 13.39
C ALA A 99 10.92 8.99 12.28
N ARG A 100 11.98 9.73 12.60
CA ARG A 100 12.82 10.41 11.61
C ARG A 100 13.41 9.42 10.61
N ILE A 101 14.11 8.39 11.09
CA ILE A 101 14.72 7.36 10.23
C ILE A 101 13.65 6.71 9.35
N ILE A 102 12.54 6.31 9.94
CA ILE A 102 11.44 5.65 9.25
C ILE A 102 10.86 6.54 8.15
N ASN A 103 10.50 7.79 8.48
CA ASN A 103 9.88 8.71 7.53
C ASN A 103 10.82 9.09 6.39
N HIS A 104 12.13 9.26 6.65
CA HIS A 104 13.11 9.52 5.63
C HIS A 104 13.31 8.31 4.69
N ASN A 105 13.41 7.10 5.22
CA ASN A 105 13.47 5.88 4.42
C ASN A 105 12.23 5.72 3.54
N LEU A 106 11.04 5.95 4.11
CA LEU A 106 9.78 5.88 3.37
C LEU A 106 9.71 6.93 2.25
N ALA A 107 10.12 8.17 2.52
CA ALA A 107 10.15 9.23 1.52
C ALA A 107 11.15 8.94 0.39
N GLN A 108 12.31 8.35 0.73
CA GLN A 108 13.30 7.89 -0.25
C GLN A 108 12.72 6.78 -1.14
N ALA A 109 12.02 5.80 -0.57
CA ALA A 109 11.35 4.76 -1.33
C ALA A 109 10.23 5.34 -2.22
N CYS A 110 9.46 6.32 -1.71
CA CYS A 110 8.45 7.00 -2.53
C CYS A 110 9.07 7.66 -3.76
N ARG A 111 10.20 8.37 -3.59
CA ARG A 111 10.93 9.00 -4.69
C ARG A 111 11.44 7.98 -5.71
N GLU A 112 12.06 6.90 -5.24
CA GLU A 112 12.69 5.90 -6.10
C GLU A 112 11.64 5.12 -6.91
N PHE A 113 10.54 4.73 -6.28
CA PHE A 113 9.51 3.89 -6.91
C PHE A 113 8.27 4.66 -7.39
N GLY A 114 8.26 5.98 -7.26
CA GLY A 114 7.16 6.83 -7.74
C GLY A 114 5.84 6.61 -6.99
N MET A 115 5.87 6.59 -5.65
CA MET A 115 4.72 6.37 -4.78
C MET A 115 4.29 7.65 -4.06
N GLY A 116 3.06 7.67 -3.52
CA GLY A 116 2.61 8.75 -2.64
C GLY A 116 2.73 8.40 -1.16
N MET A 117 2.70 9.43 -0.28
CA MET A 117 2.89 9.26 1.15
C MET A 117 1.96 10.14 1.99
N GLY A 118 1.34 9.53 3.01
CA GLY A 118 0.73 10.22 4.13
C GLY A 118 1.62 10.14 5.37
N LEU A 119 1.89 11.28 6.00
CA LEU A 119 2.66 11.35 7.25
C LEU A 119 1.85 10.79 8.43
N GLY A 120 2.52 10.34 9.47
CA GLY A 120 1.91 10.08 10.77
C GLY A 120 1.34 11.37 11.38
N SER A 121 0.66 11.26 12.55
CA SER A 121 0.06 12.43 13.19
C SER A 121 1.10 13.52 13.45
N CYS A 122 0.89 14.70 12.87
CA CYS A 122 1.72 15.89 13.02
C CYS A 122 1.27 16.78 14.20
N ARG A 123 0.53 16.22 15.17
CA ARG A 123 -0.06 16.97 16.29
C ARG A 123 0.96 17.82 17.05
N SER A 124 2.18 17.31 17.29
CA SER A 124 3.26 18.04 17.99
C SER A 124 3.59 19.36 17.32
N LEU A 125 3.66 19.37 15.99
CA LEU A 125 4.02 20.56 15.19
C LEU A 125 2.99 21.69 15.22
N LEU A 126 1.82 21.48 15.84
CA LEU A 126 0.86 22.56 16.14
C LEU A 126 1.29 23.44 17.32
N TYR A 127 2.26 22.98 18.13
CA TYR A 127 2.67 23.62 19.38
C TYR A 127 4.13 24.04 19.41
N ASP A 128 5.01 23.21 18.84
CA ASP A 128 6.45 23.46 18.77
C ASP A 128 7.06 22.82 17.52
N ASP A 129 8.32 23.12 17.24
CA ASP A 129 9.07 22.61 16.09
C ASP A 129 10.15 21.58 16.49
N ASP A 130 10.15 21.09 17.73
CA ASP A 130 11.19 20.18 18.26
C ASP A 130 11.30 18.88 17.42
N HIS A 131 10.18 18.45 16.83
CA HIS A 131 10.08 17.26 15.98
C HIS A 131 9.92 17.57 14.50
N LEU A 132 10.20 18.79 14.04
CA LEU A 132 10.00 19.16 12.64
C LEU A 132 10.81 18.26 11.69
N ASP A 133 12.04 17.96 12.03
CA ASP A 133 12.93 17.11 11.21
C ASP A 133 12.41 15.68 11.04
N ASP A 134 11.56 15.18 11.97
CA ASP A 134 10.95 13.85 11.85
C ASP A 134 9.95 13.78 10.70
N PHE A 135 9.35 14.91 10.33
CA PHE A 135 8.28 15.01 9.32
C PHE A 135 8.70 15.77 8.06
N ASN A 136 9.79 16.55 8.11
CA ASN A 136 10.21 17.38 6.98
C ASN A 136 10.94 16.58 5.91
N VAL A 137 10.16 15.83 5.14
CA VAL A 137 10.66 14.90 4.11
C VAL A 137 10.42 15.39 2.68
N ARG A 138 9.89 16.59 2.48
CA ARG A 138 9.61 17.11 1.12
C ARG A 138 10.84 17.12 0.24
N SER A 139 11.99 17.54 0.76
CA SER A 139 13.26 17.55 -0.01
C SER A 139 13.72 16.14 -0.42
N VAL A 140 13.30 15.10 0.31
CA VAL A 140 13.62 13.71 0.03
C VAL A 140 12.67 13.12 -1.01
N ILE A 141 11.36 13.26 -0.83
CA ILE A 141 10.34 12.72 -1.74
C ILE A 141 10.28 13.48 -3.08
N GLY A 142 10.60 14.79 -3.07
CA GLY A 142 10.49 15.67 -4.24
C GLY A 142 9.08 16.27 -4.43
N ASP A 143 8.93 17.19 -5.39
CA ASP A 143 7.67 17.93 -5.60
C ASP A 143 6.69 17.20 -6.53
N ASP A 144 7.16 16.20 -7.28
CA ASP A 144 6.37 15.50 -8.28
C ASP A 144 5.46 14.41 -7.68
N LEU A 145 5.65 14.08 -6.40
CA LEU A 145 4.90 13.02 -5.71
C LEU A 145 4.04 13.58 -4.57
N PRO A 146 2.85 12.98 -4.31
CA PRO A 146 1.96 13.47 -3.25
C PRO A 146 2.54 13.22 -1.86
N LEU A 147 2.53 14.26 -1.03
CA LEU A 147 2.88 14.21 0.40
C LEU A 147 1.80 14.94 1.20
N TYR A 148 1.16 14.26 2.13
CA TYR A 148 0.09 14.82 2.94
C TYR A 148 0.46 14.85 4.42
N ALA A 149 0.27 15.99 5.08
CA ALA A 149 0.31 16.10 6.54
C ALA A 149 -0.90 15.38 7.15
N ASN A 150 -0.88 15.14 8.47
CA ASN A 150 -1.94 14.35 9.10
C ASN A 150 -2.28 14.89 10.49
N LEU A 151 -3.57 15.08 10.75
CA LEU A 151 -4.10 15.45 12.06
C LEU A 151 -5.33 14.59 12.40
N GLY A 152 -5.54 14.34 13.68
CA GLY A 152 -6.76 13.70 14.15
C GLY A 152 -7.95 14.63 14.11
N ILE A 153 -9.13 14.05 13.97
CA ILE A 153 -10.40 14.80 13.97
C ILE A 153 -10.59 15.62 15.23
N ALA A 154 -10.13 15.12 16.39
CA ALA A 154 -10.20 15.85 17.65
C ALA A 154 -9.38 17.15 17.63
N GLN A 155 -8.19 17.13 17.02
CA GLN A 155 -7.36 18.31 16.87
C GLN A 155 -8.01 19.33 15.94
N VAL A 156 -8.61 18.88 14.84
CA VAL A 156 -9.35 19.75 13.91
C VAL A 156 -10.55 20.39 14.61
N GLU A 157 -11.33 19.61 15.39
CA GLU A 157 -12.44 20.12 16.18
C GLU A 157 -12.00 21.20 17.17
N GLN A 158 -10.91 20.94 17.93
CA GLN A 158 -10.36 21.90 18.90
C GLN A 158 -9.89 23.20 18.24
N LEU A 159 -9.23 23.11 17.07
CA LEU A 159 -8.78 24.28 16.31
C LEU A 159 -9.93 25.08 15.75
N LEU A 160 -11.00 24.43 15.28
CA LEU A 160 -12.25 25.09 14.88
C LEU A 160 -12.89 25.87 16.02
N GLN A 161 -13.04 25.22 17.19
CA GLN A 161 -13.63 25.84 18.40
C GLN A 161 -12.82 27.06 18.88
N LYS A 162 -11.50 26.99 18.80
CA LYS A 162 -10.58 28.07 19.20
C LYS A 162 -10.36 29.13 18.11
N ASN A 163 -11.00 29.01 16.96
CA ASN A 163 -10.76 29.84 15.78
C ASN A 163 -9.28 29.92 15.37
N ALA A 164 -8.57 28.79 15.46
CA ALA A 164 -7.12 28.68 15.28
C ALA A 164 -6.71 27.81 14.07
N LEU A 165 -7.56 27.76 13.03
CA LEU A 165 -7.29 26.97 11.82
C LEU A 165 -6.03 27.42 11.05
N HIS A 166 -5.56 28.68 11.24
CA HIS A 166 -4.31 29.18 10.67
C HIS A 166 -3.10 28.28 11.03
N LYS A 167 -3.15 27.60 12.19
CA LYS A 167 -2.11 26.63 12.57
C LYS A 167 -2.02 25.43 11.64
N ILE A 168 -3.13 25.04 11.00
CA ILE A 168 -3.12 24.00 9.97
C ILE A 168 -2.45 24.53 8.71
N ASP A 169 -2.76 25.78 8.32
CA ASP A 169 -2.12 26.43 7.17
C ASP A 169 -0.59 26.56 7.38
N GLU A 170 -0.17 26.92 8.59
CA GLU A 170 1.25 26.97 8.99
C GLU A 170 1.91 25.59 8.93
N LEU A 171 1.23 24.55 9.44
CA LEU A 171 1.71 23.17 9.39
C LEU A 171 1.94 22.69 7.94
N ILE A 172 0.96 22.93 7.06
CA ILE A 172 1.08 22.58 5.64
C ILE A 172 2.26 23.33 5.00
N GLY A 173 2.43 24.62 5.31
CA GLY A 173 3.56 25.42 4.84
C GLY A 173 4.91 24.91 5.34
N LYS A 174 5.04 24.61 6.63
CA LYS A 174 6.29 24.06 7.23
C LYS A 174 6.74 22.77 6.58
N LEU A 175 5.79 21.89 6.26
CA LEU A 175 6.07 20.57 5.67
C LEU A 175 6.08 20.59 4.13
N SER A 176 5.73 21.74 3.52
CA SER A 176 5.45 21.84 2.09
C SER A 176 4.57 20.69 1.60
N ALA A 177 3.55 20.33 2.40
CA ALA A 177 2.64 19.26 2.10
C ALA A 177 1.60 19.68 1.05
N ASP A 178 1.13 18.74 0.22
CA ASP A 178 0.12 19.00 -0.81
C ASP A 178 -1.30 19.19 -0.24
N GLY A 179 -1.51 18.75 1.02
CA GLY A 179 -2.79 18.82 1.71
C GLY A 179 -2.77 18.12 3.06
N LEU A 180 -3.96 17.94 3.62
CA LEU A 180 -4.18 17.38 4.96
C LEU A 180 -4.90 16.05 4.91
N ILE A 181 -4.41 15.06 5.64
CA ILE A 181 -5.17 13.87 6.04
C ILE A 181 -5.86 14.19 7.37
N ILE A 182 -7.18 14.02 7.43
CA ILE A 182 -7.93 14.05 8.68
C ILE A 182 -8.24 12.59 9.04
N HIS A 183 -7.58 12.07 10.09
CA HIS A 183 -7.90 10.74 10.55
C HIS A 183 -9.05 10.76 11.58
N VAL A 184 -9.97 9.80 11.41
CA VAL A 184 -11.17 9.64 12.23
C VAL A 184 -11.04 8.34 13.01
N ASN A 185 -10.88 8.44 14.33
CA ASN A 185 -10.45 7.34 15.19
C ASN A 185 -11.29 7.21 16.48
N PRO A 186 -12.63 7.14 16.40
CA PRO A 186 -13.50 7.23 17.58
C PRO A 186 -13.28 6.10 18.59
N LEU A 187 -13.05 4.87 18.14
CA LEU A 187 -12.82 3.75 19.06
C LEU A 187 -11.42 3.77 19.68
N GLN A 188 -10.42 4.19 18.92
CA GLN A 188 -9.07 4.41 19.47
C GLN A 188 -9.14 5.43 20.61
N GLU A 189 -9.70 6.62 20.37
CA GLU A 189 -9.81 7.69 21.36
C GLU A 189 -10.69 7.28 22.57
N TRP A 190 -11.71 6.48 22.34
CA TRP A 190 -12.54 5.97 23.43
C TRP A 190 -11.79 4.99 24.34
N LEU A 191 -10.99 4.11 23.77
CA LEU A 191 -10.27 3.06 24.48
C LEU A 191 -8.98 3.56 25.12
N GLN A 192 -8.39 4.62 24.59
CA GLN A 192 -7.20 5.25 25.11
C GLN A 192 -7.51 6.04 26.40
N PRO A 193 -6.85 5.76 27.54
CA PRO A 193 -7.12 6.47 28.81
C PRO A 193 -6.96 7.99 28.71
N GLU A 194 -5.94 8.44 27.97
CA GLU A 194 -5.63 9.83 27.66
C GLU A 194 -6.30 10.36 26.38
N GLY A 195 -7.19 9.59 25.78
CA GLY A 195 -7.80 9.88 24.49
C GLY A 195 -8.72 11.12 24.52
N ASP A 196 -8.71 11.85 23.41
CA ASP A 196 -9.58 13.00 23.20
C ASP A 196 -11.07 12.56 23.07
N ARG A 197 -12.00 13.39 23.49
CA ARG A 197 -13.44 13.14 23.36
C ARG A 197 -14.05 14.08 22.36
N PHE A 198 -14.70 13.53 21.33
CA PHE A 198 -15.42 14.31 20.35
C PHE A 198 -16.71 14.87 20.97
N THR A 199 -16.95 16.14 20.77
CA THR A 199 -18.21 16.79 21.20
C THR A 199 -19.24 16.85 20.09
N ARG A 200 -18.82 16.61 18.85
CA ARG A 200 -19.62 16.62 17.63
C ARG A 200 -19.34 15.38 16.78
N ALA A 201 -20.28 15.03 15.92
CA ALA A 201 -20.02 14.01 14.92
C ALA A 201 -18.85 14.44 14.00
N PRO A 202 -17.88 13.57 13.71
CA PRO A 202 -16.75 13.88 12.82
C PRO A 202 -17.14 14.49 11.48
N LEU A 203 -18.26 14.03 10.90
CA LEU A 203 -18.77 14.56 9.63
C LEU A 203 -19.04 16.07 9.70
N HIS A 204 -19.63 16.56 10.78
CA HIS A 204 -19.90 18.00 10.95
C HIS A 204 -18.60 18.80 11.08
N THR A 205 -17.62 18.28 11.81
CA THR A 205 -16.31 18.91 11.94
C THR A 205 -15.59 19.00 10.60
N ILE A 206 -15.64 17.94 9.79
CA ILE A 206 -15.04 17.90 8.45
C ILE A 206 -15.75 18.91 7.54
N THR A 207 -17.09 18.94 7.55
CA THR A 207 -17.86 19.88 6.74
C THR A 207 -17.55 21.33 7.10
N ASP A 208 -17.56 21.68 8.39
CA ASP A 208 -17.22 23.04 8.84
C ASP A 208 -15.77 23.44 8.48
N PHE A 209 -14.84 22.47 8.50
CA PHE A 209 -13.47 22.70 8.07
C PHE A 209 -13.38 23.04 6.56
N LEU A 210 -14.05 22.24 5.73
CA LEU A 210 -14.09 22.41 4.28
C LEU A 210 -14.77 23.71 3.86
N GLU A 211 -15.77 24.19 4.63
CA GLU A 211 -16.42 25.49 4.40
C GLU A 211 -15.48 26.67 4.72
N LYS A 212 -14.55 26.51 5.67
CA LYS A 212 -13.67 27.56 6.15
C LYS A 212 -12.28 27.55 5.52
N ARG A 213 -11.89 26.47 4.84
CA ARG A 213 -10.58 26.29 4.23
C ARG A 213 -10.68 25.65 2.87
N ASP A 214 -10.15 26.35 1.88
CA ASP A 214 -9.89 25.79 0.56
C ASP A 214 -8.56 25.03 0.60
N MET A 215 -8.66 23.76 1.03
CA MET A 215 -7.50 22.86 1.23
C MET A 215 -7.83 21.48 0.71
N ARG A 216 -6.83 20.85 0.11
CA ARG A 216 -6.94 19.45 -0.32
C ARG A 216 -6.98 18.53 0.89
N VAL A 217 -8.03 17.73 1.02
CA VAL A 217 -8.28 16.90 2.20
C VAL A 217 -8.46 15.43 1.82
N ILE A 218 -7.80 14.55 2.54
CA ILE A 218 -8.06 13.10 2.56
C ILE A 218 -8.70 12.78 3.90
N VAL A 219 -9.78 12.03 3.91
CA VAL A 219 -10.38 11.53 5.16
C VAL A 219 -10.06 10.05 5.31
N LYS A 220 -9.55 9.67 6.49
CA LYS A 220 -9.01 8.34 6.77
C LYS A 220 -9.57 7.77 8.07
N GLU A 221 -9.91 6.47 8.09
CA GLU A 221 -10.11 5.68 9.31
C GLU A 221 -8.78 5.06 9.78
N VAL A 222 -8.74 4.31 10.88
CA VAL A 222 -7.49 3.86 11.52
C VAL A 222 -7.40 2.34 11.81
N GLY A 223 -8.15 1.50 11.08
CA GLY A 223 -7.98 0.05 11.13
C GLY A 223 -9.25 -0.77 11.29
N GLN A 224 -10.43 -0.14 11.21
CA GLN A 224 -11.73 -0.81 11.25
C GLN A 224 -12.55 -0.58 9.97
N GLY A 225 -12.13 0.36 9.13
CA GLY A 225 -12.86 0.73 7.93
C GLY A 225 -14.14 1.49 8.23
N MET A 226 -14.96 1.70 7.20
CA MET A 226 -16.18 2.51 7.27
C MET A 226 -17.35 1.79 6.60
N GLY A 227 -18.52 1.87 7.23
CA GLY A 227 -19.75 1.33 6.67
C GLY A 227 -20.39 2.25 5.62
N TYR A 228 -21.49 1.76 5.03
CA TYR A 228 -22.20 2.38 3.92
C TYR A 228 -22.53 3.86 4.14
N GLU A 229 -23.12 4.22 5.28
CA GLU A 229 -23.56 5.61 5.54
C GLU A 229 -22.39 6.58 5.66
N SER A 230 -21.27 6.15 6.29
CA SER A 230 -20.05 6.96 6.38
C SER A 230 -19.41 7.15 5.02
N LEU A 231 -19.29 6.09 4.21
CA LEU A 231 -18.75 6.17 2.85
C LEU A 231 -19.64 7.05 1.96
N LYS A 232 -20.97 6.92 2.04
CA LYS A 232 -21.92 7.75 1.32
C LYS A 232 -21.75 9.23 1.63
N ALA A 233 -21.68 9.57 2.92
CA ALA A 233 -21.51 10.94 3.36
C ALA A 233 -20.15 11.53 2.87
N LEU A 234 -19.06 10.78 2.98
CA LEU A 234 -17.75 11.23 2.54
C LEU A 234 -17.66 11.40 1.01
N LEU A 235 -18.26 10.49 0.24
CA LEU A 235 -18.28 10.60 -1.23
C LEU A 235 -19.06 11.83 -1.73
N GLN A 236 -19.93 12.41 -0.93
CA GLN A 236 -20.66 13.65 -1.24
C GLN A 236 -19.89 14.92 -0.85
N LEU A 237 -18.79 14.82 -0.09
CA LEU A 237 -17.96 15.97 0.27
C LEU A 237 -16.90 16.28 -0.79
N PRO A 238 -16.49 17.57 -0.92
CA PRO A 238 -15.42 18.00 -1.84
C PRO A 238 -14.05 17.68 -1.27
N ILE A 239 -13.81 16.42 -0.96
CA ILE A 239 -12.51 15.91 -0.51
C ILE A 239 -11.78 15.23 -1.66
N GLU A 240 -10.45 15.19 -1.57
CA GLU A 240 -9.60 14.59 -2.62
C GLU A 240 -9.73 13.07 -2.68
N ALA A 241 -9.69 12.42 -1.52
CA ALA A 241 -9.82 10.96 -1.44
C ALA A 241 -10.37 10.51 -0.09
N VAL A 242 -10.90 9.28 -0.08
CA VAL A 242 -11.16 8.51 1.13
C VAL A 242 -10.09 7.44 1.26
N ASP A 243 -9.45 7.34 2.43
CA ASP A 243 -8.53 6.26 2.78
C ASP A 243 -9.24 5.27 3.72
N PHE A 244 -9.37 4.03 3.30
CA PHE A 244 -10.22 3.04 3.95
C PHE A 244 -9.76 2.67 5.35
N ALA A 245 -8.46 2.42 5.53
CA ALA A 245 -7.91 1.83 6.75
C ALA A 245 -8.76 0.66 7.26
N ALA A 246 -9.11 -0.24 6.35
CA ALA A 246 -10.01 -1.35 6.55
C ALA A 246 -9.48 -2.38 7.57
N SER A 247 -10.36 -3.23 8.06
CA SER A 247 -10.01 -4.36 8.92
C SER A 247 -9.10 -5.37 8.21
N GLY A 248 -8.30 -6.09 9.01
CA GLY A 248 -7.37 -7.12 8.51
C GLY A 248 -5.90 -6.72 8.56
N GLY A 249 -5.59 -5.46 8.89
CA GLY A 249 -4.24 -4.94 9.15
C GLY A 249 -4.05 -4.52 10.60
N THR A 250 -3.22 -3.47 10.81
CA THR A 250 -3.05 -2.83 12.13
C THR A 250 -4.37 -2.20 12.56
N ASN A 251 -4.82 -2.55 13.76
CA ASN A 251 -6.05 -2.02 14.36
C ASN A 251 -5.70 -1.22 15.60
N PHE A 252 -5.95 0.09 15.57
CA PHE A 252 -5.58 0.98 16.68
C PHE A 252 -6.49 0.81 17.90
N ALA A 253 -7.73 0.37 17.76
CA ALA A 253 -8.56 0.00 18.89
C ALA A 253 -7.96 -1.19 19.66
N MET A 254 -7.50 -2.24 18.96
CA MET A 254 -6.77 -3.37 19.55
C MET A 254 -5.47 -2.91 20.19
N LEU A 255 -4.73 -2.00 19.55
CA LEU A 255 -3.48 -1.46 20.10
C LEU A 255 -3.72 -0.80 21.45
N GLU A 256 -4.74 0.04 21.58
CA GLU A 256 -5.07 0.70 22.84
C GLU A 256 -5.57 -0.29 23.92
N LEU A 257 -6.31 -1.31 23.51
CA LEU A 257 -6.70 -2.40 24.41
C LEU A 257 -5.47 -3.12 24.97
N LEU A 258 -4.47 -3.43 24.15
CA LEU A 258 -3.21 -4.08 24.59
C LEU A 258 -2.41 -3.19 25.56
N ARG A 259 -2.57 -1.86 25.53
CA ARG A 259 -1.98 -0.89 26.45
C ARG A 259 -2.82 -0.68 27.72
N SER A 260 -4.08 -1.09 27.71
CA SER A 260 -5.05 -0.83 28.77
C SER A 260 -4.97 -1.85 29.91
N ARG A 261 -5.75 -1.59 31.00
CA ARG A 261 -5.84 -2.52 32.13
C ARG A 261 -6.57 -3.82 31.74
N PRO A 262 -6.26 -4.97 32.38
CA PRO A 262 -6.88 -6.26 32.05
C PRO A 262 -8.42 -6.25 32.01
N LEU A 263 -9.07 -5.56 32.95
CA LEU A 263 -10.52 -5.42 32.99
C LEU A 263 -11.08 -4.73 31.74
N SER A 264 -10.40 -3.69 31.24
CA SER A 264 -10.80 -2.99 30.01
C SER A 264 -10.60 -3.87 28.78
N GLN A 265 -9.51 -4.65 28.74
CA GLN A 265 -9.26 -5.63 27.69
C GLN A 265 -10.38 -6.67 27.65
N GLU A 266 -10.75 -7.26 28.77
CA GLU A 266 -11.83 -8.22 28.88
C GLU A 266 -13.17 -7.63 28.44
N ALA A 267 -13.51 -6.46 28.94
CA ALA A 267 -14.82 -5.83 28.70
C ALA A 267 -15.02 -5.34 27.27
N TYR A 268 -13.96 -4.83 26.62
CA TYR A 268 -14.08 -4.10 25.34
C TYR A 268 -13.40 -4.79 24.15
N SER A 269 -12.76 -5.95 24.35
CA SER A 269 -12.03 -6.65 23.27
C SER A 269 -12.87 -6.87 22.02
N GLN A 270 -14.15 -7.13 22.17
CA GLN A 270 -15.07 -7.39 21.04
C GLN A 270 -15.19 -6.18 20.09
N LEU A 271 -15.01 -4.96 20.59
CA LEU A 271 -15.08 -3.75 19.73
C LEU A 271 -13.98 -3.72 18.68
N ALA A 272 -12.82 -4.28 18.96
CA ALA A 272 -11.71 -4.35 18.00
C ALA A 272 -11.97 -5.28 16.80
N TYR A 273 -12.94 -6.18 16.93
CA TYR A 273 -13.33 -7.11 15.85
C TYR A 273 -14.50 -6.61 15.00
N VAL A 274 -15.05 -5.45 15.33
CA VAL A 274 -16.10 -4.80 14.53
C VAL A 274 -15.45 -3.94 13.46
N GLY A 275 -15.88 -4.09 12.20
CA GLY A 275 -15.35 -3.29 11.10
C GLY A 275 -15.68 -3.89 9.74
N HIS A 276 -15.08 -3.32 8.71
CA HIS A 276 -15.28 -3.71 7.31
C HIS A 276 -13.95 -4.04 6.65
N THR A 277 -13.92 -5.09 5.85
CA THR A 277 -12.77 -5.46 5.03
C THR A 277 -12.63 -4.51 3.83
N ALA A 278 -11.44 -4.43 3.26
CA ALA A 278 -11.19 -3.63 2.07
C ALA A 278 -12.06 -4.07 0.88
N GLU A 279 -12.31 -5.38 0.73
CA GLU A 279 -13.15 -5.92 -0.33
C GLU A 279 -14.63 -5.54 -0.15
N GLU A 280 -15.17 -5.61 1.06
CA GLU A 280 -16.53 -5.13 1.36
C GLU A 280 -16.66 -3.63 1.06
N MET A 281 -15.66 -2.82 1.46
CA MET A 281 -15.70 -1.37 1.20
C MET A 281 -15.59 -1.05 -0.28
N VAL A 282 -14.81 -1.80 -1.08
CA VAL A 282 -14.79 -1.69 -2.54
C VAL A 282 -16.19 -1.95 -3.13
N GLN A 283 -16.88 -2.99 -2.66
CA GLN A 283 -18.24 -3.31 -3.12
C GLN A 283 -19.22 -2.18 -2.75
N LEU A 284 -19.15 -1.67 -1.51
CA LEU A 284 -19.99 -0.55 -1.04
C LEU A 284 -19.75 0.73 -1.88
N VAL A 285 -18.48 1.07 -2.15
CA VAL A 285 -18.15 2.24 -2.98
C VAL A 285 -18.67 2.06 -4.41
N ASN A 286 -18.52 0.89 -5.03
CA ASN A 286 -19.04 0.63 -6.36
C ASN A 286 -20.57 0.83 -6.42
N GLN A 287 -21.32 0.33 -5.44
CA GLN A 287 -22.76 0.55 -5.33
C GLN A 287 -23.10 2.05 -5.12
N LEU A 288 -22.31 2.74 -4.31
CA LEU A 288 -22.51 4.18 -4.04
C LEU A 288 -22.22 5.03 -5.28
N VAL A 289 -21.23 4.69 -6.09
CA VAL A 289 -20.94 5.38 -7.35
C VAL A 289 -22.14 5.35 -8.30
N GLU A 290 -22.80 4.20 -8.42
CA GLU A 290 -24.02 4.05 -9.23
C GLU A 290 -25.18 4.84 -8.65
N SER A 291 -25.39 4.79 -7.32
CA SER A 291 -26.56 5.40 -6.68
C SER A 291 -26.46 6.91 -6.50
N LEU A 292 -25.27 7.47 -6.28
CA LEU A 292 -25.06 8.90 -6.06
C LEU A 292 -25.03 9.72 -7.35
N GLY A 293 -24.54 9.14 -8.45
CA GLY A 293 -24.44 9.86 -9.73
C GLY A 293 -23.71 11.21 -9.56
N GLU A 294 -24.38 12.30 -9.96
CA GLU A 294 -23.84 13.67 -9.89
C GLU A 294 -23.70 14.24 -8.48
N GLN A 295 -24.32 13.62 -7.46
CA GLN A 295 -24.16 14.05 -6.06
C GLN A 295 -22.79 13.69 -5.49
N ARG A 296 -22.05 12.81 -6.18
CA ARG A 296 -20.71 12.42 -5.78
C ARG A 296 -19.70 13.52 -6.13
N ARG A 297 -18.91 13.92 -5.15
CA ARG A 297 -17.86 14.95 -5.27
C ARG A 297 -16.47 14.38 -5.06
N CYS A 298 -16.29 13.39 -4.17
CA CYS A 298 -15.04 12.67 -4.01
C CYS A 298 -14.93 11.55 -5.06
N ASN A 299 -13.79 11.49 -5.75
CA ASN A 299 -13.59 10.62 -6.91
C ASN A 299 -12.36 9.73 -6.81
N GLN A 300 -11.65 9.70 -5.71
CA GLN A 300 -10.41 8.94 -5.55
C GLN A 300 -10.41 8.18 -4.22
N ILE A 301 -9.80 7.00 -4.23
CA ILE A 301 -9.79 6.10 -3.07
C ILE A 301 -8.37 5.59 -2.81
N ILE A 302 -7.98 5.59 -1.54
CA ILE A 302 -6.81 4.84 -1.05
C ILE A 302 -7.35 3.57 -0.39
N ILE A 303 -7.11 2.43 -1.01
CA ILE A 303 -7.53 1.13 -0.50
C ILE A 303 -6.45 0.64 0.47
N SER A 304 -6.64 0.85 1.77
CA SER A 304 -5.69 0.43 2.80
C SER A 304 -6.35 -0.44 3.87
N GLY A 305 -5.53 -1.16 4.63
CA GLY A 305 -5.97 -2.12 5.63
C GLY A 305 -6.18 -3.53 5.06
N GLY A 306 -5.53 -4.51 5.67
CA GLY A 306 -5.62 -5.92 5.26
C GLY A 306 -4.86 -6.29 3.99
N ILE A 307 -4.16 -5.36 3.35
CA ILE A 307 -3.36 -5.62 2.14
C ILE A 307 -2.03 -6.26 2.55
N ARG A 308 -1.86 -7.55 2.27
CA ARG A 308 -0.69 -8.34 2.70
C ARG A 308 0.41 -8.39 1.66
N HIS A 309 0.05 -8.44 0.37
CA HIS A 309 0.97 -8.54 -0.75
C HIS A 309 0.39 -7.83 -2.00
N PHE A 310 1.22 -7.68 -3.01
CA PHE A 310 0.87 -6.95 -4.24
C PHE A 310 -0.37 -7.51 -4.97
N LEU A 311 -0.67 -8.82 -4.89
CA LEU A 311 -1.86 -9.40 -5.53
C LEU A 311 -3.16 -8.93 -4.87
N ASP A 312 -3.17 -8.69 -3.54
CA ASP A 312 -4.34 -8.12 -2.89
C ASP A 312 -4.59 -6.69 -3.40
N GLY A 313 -3.53 -5.88 -3.45
CA GLY A 313 -3.59 -4.52 -4.00
C GLY A 313 -4.02 -4.51 -5.46
N TYR A 314 -3.37 -5.33 -6.30
CA TYR A 314 -3.70 -5.47 -7.72
C TYR A 314 -5.17 -5.83 -7.94
N TYR A 315 -5.69 -6.82 -7.20
CA TYR A 315 -7.09 -7.22 -7.26
C TYR A 315 -8.03 -6.07 -6.92
N LEU A 316 -7.82 -5.41 -5.79
CA LEU A 316 -8.76 -4.42 -5.28
C LEU A 316 -8.78 -3.12 -6.10
N ILE A 317 -7.63 -2.64 -6.58
CA ILE A 317 -7.61 -1.45 -7.45
C ILE A 317 -8.29 -1.69 -8.81
N HIS A 318 -8.25 -2.93 -9.33
CA HIS A 318 -8.94 -3.27 -10.58
C HIS A 318 -10.42 -3.63 -10.37
N LYS A 319 -10.83 -3.96 -9.15
CA LYS A 319 -12.22 -4.23 -8.79
C LYS A 319 -13.01 -2.95 -8.52
N LEU A 320 -12.33 -1.90 -8.06
CA LEU A 320 -12.93 -0.60 -7.78
C LEU A 320 -13.11 0.20 -9.08
N VAL A 321 -14.30 0.80 -9.26
CA VAL A 321 -14.60 1.61 -10.45
C VAL A 321 -14.00 3.02 -10.42
N LEU A 322 -13.56 3.50 -9.25
CA LEU A 322 -12.92 4.80 -9.11
C LEU A 322 -11.38 4.71 -9.22
N PRO A 323 -10.70 5.78 -9.68
CA PRO A 323 -9.26 5.89 -9.58
C PRO A 323 -8.78 5.61 -8.15
N SER A 324 -7.83 4.69 -8.00
CA SER A 324 -7.41 4.25 -6.67
C SER A 324 -5.97 3.76 -6.65
N VAL A 325 -5.37 3.85 -5.47
CA VAL A 325 -4.10 3.23 -5.12
C VAL A 325 -4.32 2.28 -3.94
N TYR A 326 -3.43 1.33 -3.72
CA TYR A 326 -3.50 0.55 -2.50
C TYR A 326 -2.43 0.99 -1.49
N GLY A 327 -2.84 1.09 -0.23
CA GLY A 327 -2.01 1.56 0.87
C GLY A 327 -1.52 0.44 1.78
N GLN A 328 -0.27 0.52 2.19
CA GLN A 328 0.29 -0.33 3.22
C GLN A 328 0.89 0.53 4.34
N ALA A 329 0.81 0.03 5.59
CA ALA A 329 1.42 0.63 6.77
C ALA A 329 2.45 -0.32 7.40
N SER A 330 2.01 -1.35 8.11
CA SER A 330 2.89 -2.27 8.85
C SER A 330 3.87 -3.03 7.96
N GLY A 331 3.53 -3.33 6.71
CA GLY A 331 4.45 -3.92 5.74
C GLY A 331 5.68 -3.04 5.50
N PHE A 332 5.45 -1.77 5.21
CA PHE A 332 6.52 -0.78 5.07
C PHE A 332 7.28 -0.54 6.38
N LEU A 333 6.56 -0.39 7.51
CA LEU A 333 7.17 -0.15 8.82
C LEU A 333 8.16 -1.24 9.19
N LYS A 334 7.84 -2.49 8.92
CA LYS A 334 8.71 -3.63 9.23
C LYS A 334 10.11 -3.45 8.62
N HIS A 335 10.18 -2.92 7.39
CA HIS A 335 11.42 -2.79 6.63
C HIS A 335 12.04 -1.38 6.69
N ALA A 336 11.28 -0.35 7.13
CA ALA A 336 11.75 1.03 7.18
C ALA A 336 12.54 1.40 8.46
N ARG A 337 12.56 0.52 9.48
CA ARG A 337 13.15 0.80 10.81
C ARG A 337 14.66 0.73 10.88
N GLY A 338 15.29 0.17 9.87
CA GLY A 338 16.74 -0.07 9.81
C GLY A 338 17.38 0.53 8.56
N ASP A 339 18.24 -0.25 7.93
CA ASP A 339 18.89 0.13 6.68
C ASP A 339 17.85 0.31 5.56
N TYR A 340 18.04 1.35 4.74
CA TYR A 340 17.20 1.60 3.59
C TYR A 340 17.16 0.43 2.59
N ALA A 341 18.26 -0.30 2.45
CA ALA A 341 18.35 -1.45 1.54
C ALA A 341 17.27 -2.52 1.79
N ASP A 342 16.88 -2.74 3.06
CA ASP A 342 15.81 -3.69 3.40
C ASP A 342 14.45 -3.21 2.89
N LEU A 343 14.17 -1.92 3.01
CA LEU A 343 12.95 -1.31 2.49
C LEU A 343 12.95 -1.29 0.97
N GLN A 344 14.06 -0.92 0.36
CA GLN A 344 14.25 -0.91 -1.10
C GLN A 344 13.94 -2.28 -1.70
N ALA A 345 14.57 -3.34 -1.18
CA ALA A 345 14.35 -4.71 -1.64
C ALA A 345 12.87 -5.14 -1.48
N TYR A 346 12.23 -4.78 -0.36
CA TYR A 346 10.81 -5.07 -0.14
C TYR A 346 9.92 -4.37 -1.17
N VAL A 347 10.12 -3.07 -1.41
CA VAL A 347 9.31 -2.29 -2.36
C VAL A 347 9.56 -2.77 -3.79
N GLU A 348 10.82 -3.03 -4.18
CA GLU A 348 11.14 -3.57 -5.49
C GLU A 348 10.38 -4.88 -5.75
N THR A 349 10.33 -5.78 -4.76
CA THR A 349 9.56 -7.04 -4.87
C THR A 349 8.07 -6.79 -5.13
N GLN A 350 7.45 -5.78 -4.49
CA GLN A 350 6.06 -5.40 -4.74
C GLN A 350 5.88 -4.87 -6.18
N VAL A 351 6.77 -3.98 -6.61
CA VAL A 351 6.70 -3.37 -7.96
C VAL A 351 6.88 -4.43 -9.04
N ARG A 352 7.90 -5.28 -8.91
CA ARG A 352 8.12 -6.39 -9.86
C ARG A 352 6.94 -7.37 -9.89
N GLY A 353 6.36 -7.64 -8.72
CA GLY A 353 5.15 -8.46 -8.63
C GLY A 353 3.96 -7.85 -9.36
N LEU A 354 3.75 -6.53 -9.26
CA LEU A 354 2.69 -5.82 -10.00
C LEU A 354 2.93 -5.86 -11.51
N GLU A 355 4.17 -5.70 -11.98
CA GLU A 355 4.51 -5.81 -13.40
C GLU A 355 4.14 -7.19 -13.96
N VAL A 356 4.50 -8.25 -13.23
CA VAL A 356 4.15 -9.64 -13.58
C VAL A 356 2.64 -9.85 -13.56
N ALA A 357 1.94 -9.35 -12.54
CA ALA A 357 0.48 -9.44 -12.45
C ALA A 357 -0.20 -8.73 -13.62
N ASN A 358 0.24 -7.51 -13.95
CA ASN A 358 -0.31 -6.75 -15.08
C ASN A 358 -0.10 -7.45 -16.45
N ALA A 359 1.04 -8.15 -16.62
CA ALA A 359 1.32 -8.89 -17.83
C ALA A 359 0.43 -10.14 -17.97
N PHE A 360 0.32 -10.96 -16.93
CA PHE A 360 -0.19 -12.32 -17.03
C PHE A 360 -1.52 -12.58 -16.31
N LEU A 361 -2.03 -11.65 -15.49
CA LEU A 361 -3.26 -11.87 -14.74
C LEU A 361 -4.41 -10.99 -15.24
N ARG A 362 -5.63 -11.52 -15.14
CA ARG A 362 -6.88 -10.78 -15.36
C ARG A 362 -7.81 -11.05 -14.19
N ILE A 363 -8.55 -10.02 -13.78
CA ILE A 363 -9.53 -10.12 -12.69
C ILE A 363 -10.73 -10.94 -13.17
N LYS A 364 -11.27 -11.80 -12.30
CA LYS A 364 -12.51 -12.54 -12.53
C LYS A 364 -13.71 -11.79 -12.00
#